data_ac92e372b992995473b5738a1e089e47
#
_entry.id   ac92e372b992995473b5738a1e089e47
#
_cell.length_a   1.000
_cell.length_b   1.000
_cell.length_c   1.000
_cell.angle_alpha   90.00
_cell.angle_beta   90.00
_cell.angle_gamma   90.00
#
_symmetry.space_group_name_H-M   'P 1'
#
loop_
_entity.id
_entity.type
_entity.pdbx_description
1 polymer ?
#
loop_
_entity_poly.entity_id
_entity_poly.type
_entity_poly.pdbx_seq_one_letter_code
_entity_poly.pdbx_strand_id
1 'polypeptide(L)'
;MLKVFNTLTRQKEVFTPITSGIVKMYVCGPTVYNYIHIGNARSAIAFDTIRRYFEYKGYHVKYVSNFTDVDDKMIKAAKEANTTVPAIADKFIAAFMEDTTALNIEPATKHPRATENIKDIIEFVQDLIAKGYGYESEGDVYYRARKFAHYGQLSHQNIDDLEVGASQHTNPEEVNRKEDPVDFALWKVHGI
;
A
#
# COMPACT_ATOMS: atom_id res chain seq x y z
N MET A 1 -16.24 -25.76 -5.33
CA MET A 1 -16.18 -24.52 -4.53
C MET A 1 -14.76 -23.95 -4.57
N LEU A 2 -14.60 -22.65 -4.80
CA LEU A 2 -13.28 -22.00 -4.76
C LEU A 2 -12.79 -21.89 -3.33
N LYS A 3 -11.50 -22.20 -3.11
CA LYS A 3 -10.84 -22.02 -1.81
C LYS A 3 -9.66 -21.08 -1.97
N VAL A 4 -9.49 -20.16 -1.02
CA VAL A 4 -8.35 -19.25 -0.93
C VAL A 4 -7.61 -19.46 0.40
N PHE A 5 -6.30 -19.24 0.39
CA PHE A 5 -5.54 -19.26 1.61
C PHE A 5 -5.80 -17.96 2.41
N ASN A 6 -6.27 -18.12 3.64
CA ASN A 6 -6.49 -17.01 4.55
C ASN A 6 -5.25 -16.87 5.45
N THR A 7 -4.53 -15.76 5.32
CA THR A 7 -3.32 -15.51 6.12
C THR A 7 -3.62 -15.43 7.61
N LEU A 8 -4.79 -14.88 8.00
CA LEU A 8 -5.19 -14.76 9.40
C LEU A 8 -5.36 -16.13 10.08
N THR A 9 -5.98 -17.09 9.41
CA THR A 9 -6.23 -18.44 9.95
C THR A 9 -5.17 -19.46 9.56
N ARG A 10 -4.28 -19.12 8.61
CA ARG A 10 -3.28 -19.99 7.98
C ARG A 10 -3.88 -21.25 7.33
N GLN A 11 -5.12 -21.17 6.87
CA GLN A 11 -5.84 -22.30 6.28
C GLN A 11 -6.41 -21.93 4.91
N LYS A 12 -6.61 -22.95 4.06
CA LYS A 12 -7.39 -22.81 2.84
C LYS A 12 -8.88 -22.89 3.17
N GLU A 13 -9.58 -21.80 3.02
CA GLU A 13 -11.00 -21.66 3.33
C GLU A 13 -11.84 -21.49 2.07
N VAL A 14 -13.11 -21.85 2.15
CA VAL A 14 -14.07 -21.60 1.08
C VAL A 14 -14.23 -20.09 0.93
N PHE A 15 -14.00 -19.60 -0.28
CA PHE A 15 -14.20 -18.19 -0.56
C PHE A 15 -15.69 -17.85 -0.60
N THR A 16 -16.10 -16.89 0.22
CA THR A 16 -17.44 -16.33 0.24
C THR A 16 -17.34 -14.81 0.08
N PRO A 17 -17.88 -14.23 -1.00
CA PRO A 17 -17.84 -12.79 -1.19
C PRO A 17 -18.74 -12.08 -0.18
N ILE A 18 -18.33 -10.90 0.28
CA ILE A 18 -19.12 -10.05 1.20
C ILE A 18 -20.46 -9.64 0.55
N THR A 19 -20.43 -9.39 -0.77
CA THR A 19 -21.63 -9.08 -1.55
C THR A 19 -21.83 -10.21 -2.56
N SER A 20 -23.00 -10.83 -2.57
CA SER A 20 -23.31 -11.94 -3.48
C SER A 20 -22.99 -11.57 -4.92
N GLY A 21 -22.26 -12.42 -5.63
CA GLY A 21 -21.88 -12.23 -7.02
C GLY A 21 -20.77 -11.18 -7.27
N ILE A 22 -20.31 -10.45 -6.26
CA ILE A 22 -19.30 -9.39 -6.41
C ILE A 22 -18.05 -9.73 -5.59
N VAL A 23 -16.92 -9.80 -6.26
CA VAL A 23 -15.59 -9.87 -5.62
C VAL A 23 -14.99 -8.47 -5.58
N LYS A 24 -14.68 -7.97 -4.38
CA LYS A 24 -13.90 -6.73 -4.19
C LYS A 24 -12.46 -7.13 -3.89
N MET A 25 -11.54 -6.75 -4.76
CA MET A 25 -10.13 -7.10 -4.65
C MET A 25 -9.28 -5.83 -4.64
N TYR A 26 -8.39 -5.72 -3.66
CA TYR A 26 -7.37 -4.67 -3.61
C TYR A 26 -5.99 -5.31 -3.64
N VAL A 27 -5.13 -4.78 -4.48
CA VAL A 27 -3.72 -5.16 -4.58
C VAL A 27 -2.87 -3.90 -4.55
N CYS A 28 -1.90 -3.85 -3.64
CA CYS A 28 -0.97 -2.73 -3.55
C CYS A 28 -0.22 -2.57 -4.88
N GLY A 29 -0.32 -1.38 -5.46
CA GLY A 29 0.34 -1.05 -6.71
C GLY A 29 1.77 -0.56 -6.52
N PRO A 30 2.46 -0.20 -7.60
CA PRO A 30 3.86 0.24 -7.54
C PRO A 30 4.01 1.67 -7.04
N THR A 31 5.20 1.99 -6.49
CA THR A 31 5.71 3.36 -6.41
C THR A 31 6.29 3.73 -7.77
N VAL A 32 5.75 4.80 -8.37
CA VAL A 32 5.97 5.13 -9.80
C VAL A 32 7.17 6.06 -10.01
N TYR A 33 8.35 5.66 -9.52
CA TYR A 33 9.60 6.42 -9.64
C TYR A 33 10.55 5.87 -10.73
N ASN A 34 10.28 4.68 -11.25
CA ASN A 34 11.10 4.01 -12.26
C ASN A 34 10.27 2.99 -13.05
N TYR A 35 10.83 2.45 -14.14
CA TYR A 35 10.26 1.32 -14.87
C TYR A 35 10.06 0.11 -13.96
N ILE A 36 9.04 -0.70 -14.24
CA ILE A 36 8.85 -1.96 -13.55
C ILE A 36 9.92 -2.97 -13.99
N HIS A 37 10.17 -3.94 -13.13
CA HIS A 37 11.01 -5.09 -13.44
C HIS A 37 10.18 -6.39 -13.34
N ILE A 38 10.76 -7.51 -13.73
CA ILE A 38 10.07 -8.81 -13.75
C ILE A 38 9.41 -9.19 -12.41
N GLY A 39 9.95 -8.75 -11.30
CA GLY A 39 9.36 -8.97 -9.97
C GLY A 39 8.00 -8.28 -9.80
N ASN A 40 7.86 -7.03 -10.29
CA ASN A 40 6.59 -6.30 -10.28
C ASN A 40 5.61 -6.95 -11.26
N ALA A 41 6.07 -7.28 -12.47
CA ALA A 41 5.27 -7.95 -13.49
C ALA A 41 4.72 -9.29 -12.99
N ARG A 42 5.51 -10.09 -12.28
CA ARG A 42 5.05 -11.36 -11.70
C ARG A 42 3.85 -11.18 -10.77
N SER A 43 3.89 -10.18 -9.92
CA SER A 43 2.77 -9.87 -9.02
C SER A 43 1.53 -9.48 -9.83
N ALA A 44 1.68 -8.57 -10.78
CA ALA A 44 0.57 -8.10 -11.62
C ALA A 44 -0.08 -9.24 -12.40
N ILE A 45 0.70 -10.13 -13.03
CA ILE A 45 0.21 -11.32 -13.75
C ILE A 45 -0.52 -12.28 -12.82
N ALA A 46 0.01 -12.52 -11.62
CA ALA A 46 -0.62 -13.43 -10.67
C ALA A 46 -2.01 -12.94 -10.25
N PHE A 47 -2.15 -11.65 -9.96
CA PHE A 47 -3.44 -11.08 -9.55
C PHE A 47 -4.41 -10.89 -10.74
N ASP A 48 -3.93 -10.63 -11.94
CA ASP A 48 -4.74 -10.65 -13.16
C ASP A 48 -5.30 -12.06 -13.42
N THR A 49 -4.48 -13.09 -13.25
CA THR A 49 -4.93 -14.50 -13.36
C THR A 49 -6.01 -14.83 -12.34
N ILE A 50 -5.84 -14.38 -11.08
CA ILE A 50 -6.85 -14.56 -10.02
C ILE A 50 -8.15 -13.83 -10.39
N ARG A 51 -8.06 -12.58 -10.86
CA ARG A 51 -9.20 -11.79 -11.33
C ARG A 51 -9.95 -12.52 -12.43
N ARG A 52 -9.27 -12.91 -13.51
CA ARG A 52 -9.86 -13.62 -14.64
C ARG A 52 -10.52 -14.94 -14.22
N TYR A 53 -9.93 -15.63 -13.25
CA TYR A 53 -10.53 -16.85 -12.73
C TYR A 53 -11.83 -16.58 -11.97
N PHE A 54 -11.92 -15.52 -11.16
CA PHE A 54 -13.18 -15.11 -10.54
C PHE A 54 -14.24 -14.75 -11.60
N GLU A 55 -13.86 -14.01 -12.62
CA GLU A 55 -14.76 -13.65 -13.75
C GLU A 55 -15.22 -14.89 -14.51
N TYR A 56 -14.33 -15.83 -14.80
CA TYR A 56 -14.67 -17.13 -15.37
C TYR A 56 -15.68 -17.92 -14.50
N LYS A 57 -15.60 -17.78 -13.19
CA LYS A 57 -16.56 -18.39 -12.25
C LYS A 57 -17.88 -17.63 -12.13
N GLY A 58 -18.08 -16.58 -12.92
CA GLY A 58 -19.31 -15.80 -12.99
C GLY A 58 -19.41 -14.68 -11.95
N TYR A 59 -18.32 -14.31 -11.27
CA TYR A 59 -18.31 -13.15 -10.39
C TYR A 59 -18.03 -11.86 -11.15
N HIS A 60 -18.65 -10.76 -10.71
CA HIS A 60 -18.24 -9.43 -11.11
C HIS A 60 -17.08 -8.98 -10.22
N VAL A 61 -15.90 -8.70 -10.80
CA VAL A 61 -14.71 -8.32 -10.02
C VAL A 61 -14.53 -6.81 -10.04
N LYS A 62 -14.52 -6.19 -8.86
CA LYS A 62 -14.08 -4.80 -8.64
C LYS A 62 -12.63 -4.85 -8.16
N TYR A 63 -11.71 -4.67 -9.09
CA TYR A 63 -10.27 -4.72 -8.83
C TYR A 63 -9.71 -3.30 -8.70
N VAL A 64 -9.07 -3.00 -7.58
CA VAL A 64 -8.42 -1.73 -7.30
C VAL A 64 -6.93 -1.97 -7.07
N SER A 65 -6.09 -1.19 -7.74
CA SER A 65 -4.64 -1.16 -7.52
C SER A 65 -4.17 0.29 -7.59
N ASN A 66 -3.59 0.81 -6.50
CA ASN A 66 -3.18 2.20 -6.41
C ASN A 66 -1.87 2.47 -7.16
N PHE A 67 -1.60 3.77 -7.39
CA PHE A 67 -0.25 4.27 -7.66
C PHE A 67 0.23 5.08 -6.46
N THR A 68 1.41 4.74 -5.94
CA THR A 68 2.11 5.59 -4.97
C THR A 68 2.94 6.60 -5.75
N ASP A 69 2.38 7.79 -5.93
CA ASP A 69 2.93 8.88 -6.74
C ASP A 69 3.48 10.03 -5.87
N VAL A 70 3.64 9.79 -4.57
CA VAL A 70 4.35 10.62 -3.59
C VAL A 70 5.12 9.72 -2.62
N ASP A 71 6.45 9.90 -2.58
CA ASP A 71 7.37 9.08 -1.77
C ASP A 71 8.77 9.72 -1.86
N ASP A 72 9.65 9.46 -0.90
CA ASP A 72 11.04 9.97 -0.89
C ASP A 72 11.81 9.57 -2.16
N LYS A 73 11.55 8.36 -2.70
CA LYS A 73 12.15 7.89 -3.96
C LYS A 73 11.72 8.73 -5.16
N MET A 74 10.46 9.21 -5.15
CA MET A 74 9.93 10.09 -6.19
C MET A 74 10.64 11.46 -6.17
N ILE A 75 10.84 12.02 -4.98
CA ILE A 75 11.54 13.29 -4.77
C ILE A 75 12.98 13.17 -5.27
N LYS A 76 13.66 12.09 -4.91
CA LYS A 76 15.03 11.81 -5.37
C LYS A 76 15.08 11.67 -6.89
N ALA A 77 14.22 10.87 -7.49
CA ALA A 77 14.16 10.67 -8.94
C ALA A 77 13.88 11.98 -9.69
N ALA A 78 12.99 12.83 -9.18
CA ALA A 78 12.70 14.13 -9.76
C ALA A 78 13.92 15.08 -9.73
N LYS A 79 14.63 15.12 -8.60
CA LYS A 79 15.88 15.90 -8.48
C LYS A 79 16.97 15.42 -9.44
N GLU A 80 17.20 14.11 -9.53
CA GLU A 80 18.19 13.50 -10.43
C GLU A 80 17.85 13.75 -11.91
N ALA A 81 16.57 13.73 -12.26
CA ALA A 81 16.09 14.00 -13.62
C ALA A 81 15.89 15.50 -13.94
N ASN A 82 16.18 16.39 -12.98
CA ASN A 82 15.94 17.84 -13.08
C ASN A 82 14.49 18.17 -13.55
N THR A 83 13.52 17.55 -12.91
CA THR A 83 12.09 17.67 -13.22
C THR A 83 11.23 17.68 -11.95
N THR A 84 9.92 17.64 -12.10
CA THR A 84 8.96 17.63 -10.97
C THR A 84 8.49 16.22 -10.61
N VAL A 85 8.06 16.04 -9.37
CA VAL A 85 7.48 14.76 -8.92
C VAL A 85 6.25 14.35 -9.74
N PRO A 86 5.30 15.23 -10.05
CA PRO A 86 4.17 14.87 -10.94
C PRO A 86 4.62 14.41 -12.33
N ALA A 87 5.64 15.05 -12.93
CA ALA A 87 6.14 14.66 -14.25
C ALA A 87 6.79 13.27 -14.23
N ILE A 88 7.51 12.91 -13.14
CA ILE A 88 8.05 11.56 -12.93
C ILE A 88 6.90 10.56 -12.79
N ALA A 89 5.89 10.87 -11.96
CA ALA A 89 4.73 10.01 -11.76
C ALA A 89 4.02 9.72 -13.09
N ASP A 90 3.67 10.75 -13.86
CA ASP A 90 2.95 10.60 -15.12
C ASP A 90 3.75 9.77 -16.13
N LYS A 91 5.06 10.01 -16.23
CA LYS A 91 5.96 9.24 -17.10
C LYS A 91 5.92 7.74 -16.75
N PHE A 92 6.10 7.39 -15.48
CA PHE A 92 6.22 5.99 -15.09
C PHE A 92 4.87 5.28 -14.92
N ILE A 93 3.78 6.01 -14.69
CA ILE A 93 2.42 5.46 -14.81
C ILE A 93 2.15 5.08 -16.26
N ALA A 94 2.48 5.95 -17.23
CA ALA A 94 2.31 5.64 -18.65
C ALA A 94 3.13 4.40 -19.06
N ALA A 95 4.40 4.33 -18.64
CA ALA A 95 5.25 3.17 -18.89
C ALA A 95 4.70 1.89 -18.24
N PHE A 96 4.21 1.96 -17.00
CA PHE A 96 3.57 0.83 -16.32
C PHE A 96 2.36 0.31 -17.11
N MET A 97 1.51 1.22 -17.59
CA MET A 97 0.32 0.84 -18.37
C MET A 97 0.71 0.23 -19.72
N GLU A 98 1.75 0.72 -20.38
CA GLU A 98 2.29 0.14 -21.62
C GLU A 98 2.82 -1.27 -21.38
N ASP A 99 3.72 -1.44 -20.39
CA ASP A 99 4.34 -2.73 -20.05
C ASP A 99 3.29 -3.77 -19.65
N THR A 100 2.32 -3.39 -18.82
CA THR A 100 1.24 -4.32 -18.40
C THR A 100 0.31 -4.68 -19.55
N THR A 101 0.03 -3.76 -20.46
CA THR A 101 -0.73 -4.04 -21.68
C THR A 101 0.02 -5.02 -22.59
N ALA A 102 1.32 -4.84 -22.79
CA ALA A 102 2.17 -5.76 -23.56
C ALA A 102 2.21 -7.18 -22.96
N LEU A 103 2.05 -7.29 -21.63
CA LEU A 103 1.93 -8.56 -20.92
C LEU A 103 0.51 -9.14 -20.91
N ASN A 104 -0.43 -8.55 -21.65
CA ASN A 104 -1.85 -8.93 -21.68
C ASN A 104 -2.54 -8.90 -20.30
N ILE A 105 -2.10 -8.02 -19.43
CA ILE A 105 -2.72 -7.76 -18.13
C ILE A 105 -3.85 -6.75 -18.32
N GLU A 106 -5.04 -7.06 -17.83
CA GLU A 106 -6.17 -6.12 -17.87
C GLU A 106 -6.00 -4.99 -16.84
N PRO A 107 -6.28 -3.73 -17.22
CA PRO A 107 -6.24 -2.62 -16.27
C PRO A 107 -7.16 -2.87 -15.07
N ALA A 108 -6.76 -2.42 -13.88
CA ALA A 108 -7.64 -2.46 -12.73
C ALA A 108 -8.92 -1.62 -12.97
N THR A 109 -9.99 -1.94 -12.28
CA THR A 109 -11.24 -1.15 -12.33
C THR A 109 -11.00 0.30 -11.92
N LYS A 110 -10.05 0.52 -11.00
CA LYS A 110 -9.61 1.84 -10.57
C LYS A 110 -8.14 1.80 -10.14
N HIS A 111 -7.39 2.83 -10.56
CA HIS A 111 -6.02 3.11 -10.11
C HIS A 111 -6.01 4.44 -9.34
N PRO A 112 -6.36 4.48 -8.04
CA PRO A 112 -6.27 5.72 -7.27
C PRO A 112 -4.80 6.14 -7.10
N ARG A 113 -4.53 7.44 -7.23
CA ARG A 113 -3.24 8.03 -6.92
C ARG A 113 -3.22 8.52 -5.47
N ALA A 114 -2.10 8.38 -4.78
CA ALA A 114 -1.97 8.89 -3.41
C ALA A 114 -2.20 10.40 -3.35
N THR A 115 -1.64 11.16 -4.31
CA THR A 115 -1.78 12.62 -4.39
C THR A 115 -3.21 13.09 -4.58
N GLU A 116 -4.06 12.33 -5.27
CA GLU A 116 -5.48 12.64 -5.47
C GLU A 116 -6.34 12.38 -4.22
N ASN A 117 -5.81 11.65 -3.24
CA ASN A 117 -6.53 11.24 -2.03
C ASN A 117 -5.93 11.84 -0.74
N ILE A 118 -5.07 12.87 -0.85
CA ILE A 118 -4.42 13.50 0.32
C ILE A 118 -5.43 14.00 1.34
N LYS A 119 -6.55 14.59 0.90
CA LYS A 119 -7.58 15.06 1.80
C LYS A 119 -8.18 13.92 2.63
N ASP A 120 -8.52 12.82 1.99
CA ASP A 120 -9.09 11.63 2.65
C ASP A 120 -8.08 11.01 3.62
N ILE A 121 -6.78 11.01 3.25
CA ILE A 121 -5.69 10.55 4.11
C ILE A 121 -5.57 11.43 5.36
N ILE A 122 -5.61 12.76 5.21
CA ILE A 122 -5.56 13.70 6.33
C ILE A 122 -6.76 13.48 7.27
N GLU A 123 -7.98 13.39 6.74
CA GLU A 123 -9.18 13.14 7.52
C GLU A 123 -9.08 11.81 8.29
N PHE A 124 -8.56 10.77 7.65
CA PHE A 124 -8.35 9.48 8.30
C PHE A 124 -7.31 9.54 9.42
N VAL A 125 -6.19 10.25 9.21
CA VAL A 125 -5.15 10.45 10.23
C VAL A 125 -5.70 11.25 11.42
N GLN A 126 -6.49 12.31 11.17
CA GLN A 126 -7.14 13.09 12.20
C GLN A 126 -8.13 12.25 13.04
N ASP A 127 -8.89 11.35 12.40
CA ASP A 127 -9.77 10.41 13.10
C ASP A 127 -8.98 9.44 13.99
N LEU A 128 -7.83 8.96 13.55
CA LEU A 128 -6.93 8.13 14.37
C LEU A 128 -6.39 8.91 15.58
N ILE A 129 -6.03 10.18 15.41
CA ILE A 129 -5.60 11.05 16.53
C ILE A 129 -6.77 11.24 17.51
N ALA A 130 -7.95 11.58 17.02
CA ALA A 130 -9.15 11.79 17.86
C ALA A 130 -9.51 10.52 18.67
N LYS A 131 -9.31 9.34 18.10
CA LYS A 131 -9.50 8.04 18.79
C LYS A 131 -8.32 7.66 19.68
N GLY A 132 -7.26 8.48 19.70
CA GLY A 132 -6.05 8.30 20.50
C GLY A 132 -5.09 7.22 19.97
N TYR A 133 -5.29 6.69 18.76
CA TYR A 133 -4.36 5.79 18.10
C TYR A 133 -3.20 6.53 17.42
N GLY A 134 -3.40 7.79 17.06
CA GLY A 134 -2.36 8.66 16.53
C GLY A 134 -1.90 9.69 17.58
N TYR A 135 -0.69 10.22 17.39
CA TYR A 135 -0.16 11.35 18.14
C TYR A 135 0.78 12.19 17.29
N GLU A 136 0.86 13.47 17.59
CA GLU A 136 1.76 14.41 16.96
C GLU A 136 3.05 14.53 17.79
N SER A 137 4.19 14.53 17.10
CA SER A 137 5.49 14.79 17.70
C SER A 137 6.37 15.56 16.71
N GLU A 138 6.79 16.76 17.07
CA GLU A 138 7.63 17.66 16.26
C GLU A 138 7.09 17.90 14.83
N GLY A 139 5.75 17.94 14.69
CA GLY A 139 5.05 18.12 13.41
C GLY A 139 4.80 16.83 12.61
N ASP A 140 5.47 15.73 12.94
CA ASP A 140 5.15 14.42 12.39
C ASP A 140 3.99 13.77 13.16
N VAL A 141 3.27 12.87 12.51
CA VAL A 141 2.20 12.09 13.17
C VAL A 141 2.58 10.62 13.16
N TYR A 142 2.50 9.98 14.34
CA TYR A 142 2.81 8.57 14.53
C TYR A 142 1.60 7.77 14.99
N TYR A 143 1.60 6.48 14.71
CA TYR A 143 0.59 5.52 15.17
C TYR A 143 1.10 4.75 16.38
N ARG A 144 0.28 4.68 17.44
CA ARG A 144 0.56 3.88 18.65
C ARG A 144 0.26 2.42 18.40
N ALA A 145 1.28 1.68 17.93
CA ALA A 145 1.11 0.30 17.53
C ALA A 145 0.63 -0.59 18.69
N ARG A 146 1.17 -0.40 19.91
CA ARG A 146 0.78 -1.19 21.09
C ARG A 146 -0.64 -0.90 21.59
N LYS A 147 -1.24 0.22 21.22
CA LYS A 147 -2.63 0.52 21.59
C LYS A 147 -3.63 -0.34 20.84
N PHE A 148 -3.26 -0.87 19.67
CA PHE A 148 -4.08 -1.77 18.90
C PHE A 148 -3.87 -3.22 19.36
N ALA A 149 -4.79 -3.73 20.18
CA ALA A 149 -4.66 -5.04 20.82
C ALA A 149 -4.44 -6.24 19.86
N HIS A 150 -4.79 -6.08 18.58
CA HIS A 150 -4.64 -7.12 17.55
C HIS A 150 -3.48 -6.83 16.58
N TYR A 151 -2.56 -5.90 16.94
CA TYR A 151 -1.42 -5.60 16.09
C TYR A 151 -0.54 -6.85 15.93
N GLY A 152 -0.16 -7.14 14.68
CA GLY A 152 0.61 -8.34 14.36
C GLY A 152 -0.20 -9.63 14.18
N GLN A 153 -1.52 -9.64 14.50
CA GLN A 153 -2.34 -10.84 14.38
C GLN A 153 -2.38 -11.40 12.96
N LEU A 154 -2.50 -10.56 11.94
CA LEU A 154 -2.53 -10.99 10.53
C LEU A 154 -1.20 -11.61 10.09
N SER A 155 -0.07 -11.01 10.47
CA SER A 155 1.28 -11.49 10.13
C SER A 155 1.75 -12.60 11.06
N HIS A 156 1.01 -12.89 12.15
CA HIS A 156 1.40 -13.80 13.24
C HIS A 156 2.74 -13.41 13.88
N GLN A 157 3.01 -12.12 13.96
CA GLN A 157 4.18 -11.58 14.64
C GLN A 157 3.79 -11.02 16.00
N ASN A 158 4.65 -11.27 16.98
CA ASN A 158 4.54 -10.61 18.26
C ASN A 158 5.17 -9.22 18.15
N ILE A 159 4.50 -8.19 18.63
CA ILE A 159 4.99 -6.82 18.60
C ILE A 159 6.30 -6.66 19.39
N ASP A 160 6.50 -7.47 20.43
CA ASP A 160 7.71 -7.42 21.27
C ASP A 160 8.93 -8.04 20.58
N ASP A 161 8.71 -8.87 19.55
CA ASP A 161 9.78 -9.49 18.76
C ASP A 161 10.16 -8.65 17.52
N LEU A 162 9.50 -7.49 17.30
CA LEU A 162 9.83 -6.61 16.21
C LEU A 162 11.17 -5.91 16.46
N GLU A 163 12.15 -6.17 15.61
CA GLU A 163 13.44 -5.46 15.65
C GLU A 163 13.23 -3.98 15.29
N VAL A 164 13.46 -3.13 16.25
CA VAL A 164 13.42 -1.68 16.08
C VAL A 164 14.52 -1.24 15.12
N GLY A 165 14.16 -0.53 14.06
CA GLY A 165 15.13 -0.06 13.06
C GLY A 165 15.55 -1.08 12.00
N ALA A 166 14.89 -2.25 11.92
CA ALA A 166 15.10 -3.22 10.83
C ALA A 166 14.77 -2.65 9.43
N SER A 167 13.96 -1.61 9.37
CA SER A 167 13.73 -0.83 8.14
C SER A 167 14.95 0.09 7.92
N GLN A 168 15.67 -0.12 6.81
CA GLN A 168 16.79 0.73 6.37
C GLN A 168 16.40 2.21 6.12
N HIS A 169 15.14 2.58 6.35
CA HIS A 169 14.56 3.90 6.15
C HIS A 169 14.33 4.67 7.45
N THR A 170 14.74 4.11 8.62
CA THR A 170 14.59 4.80 9.91
C THR A 170 15.79 5.72 10.14
N ASN A 171 15.53 7.03 10.12
CA ASN A 171 16.52 8.03 10.58
C ASN A 171 16.67 7.91 12.11
N PRO A 172 17.88 7.90 12.68
CA PRO A 172 18.08 7.93 14.14
C PRO A 172 17.32 9.06 14.86
N GLU A 173 17.15 10.21 14.23
CA GLU A 173 16.37 11.33 14.77
C GLU A 173 14.87 10.99 14.87
N GLU A 174 14.34 10.19 13.94
CA GLU A 174 12.95 9.74 13.95
C GLU A 174 12.64 8.83 15.14
N VAL A 175 13.59 8.00 15.55
CA VAL A 175 13.42 7.10 16.71
C VAL A 175 13.20 7.89 17.99
N ASN A 176 13.89 9.04 18.15
CA ASN A 176 13.78 9.90 19.33
C ASN A 176 12.45 10.66 19.42
N ARG A 177 11.71 10.78 18.32
CA ARG A 177 10.39 11.45 18.27
C ARG A 177 9.23 10.52 18.63
N LYS A 178 9.46 9.22 18.68
CA LYS A 178 8.43 8.23 18.96
C LYS A 178 8.20 8.03 20.44
N GLU A 179 6.95 7.85 20.87
CA GLU A 179 6.61 7.43 22.24
C GLU A 179 7.07 6.00 22.52
N ASP A 180 6.95 5.12 21.50
CA ASP A 180 7.44 3.74 21.53
C ASP A 180 8.23 3.45 20.24
N PRO A 181 9.38 2.77 20.33
CA PRO A 181 10.19 2.45 19.15
C PRO A 181 9.45 1.68 18.03
N VAL A 182 8.40 0.91 18.35
CA VAL A 182 7.60 0.15 17.38
C VAL A 182 6.53 1.01 16.69
N ASP A 183 6.30 2.24 17.15
CA ASP A 183 5.38 3.15 16.50
C ASP A 183 5.88 3.52 15.10
N PHE A 184 4.98 3.85 14.20
CA PHE A 184 5.34 4.18 12.82
C PHE A 184 4.66 5.46 12.34
N ALA A 185 5.31 6.14 11.40
CA ALA A 185 4.82 7.41 10.88
C ALA A 185 3.55 7.20 10.03
N LEU A 186 2.54 8.03 10.30
CA LEU A 186 1.34 8.21 9.50
C LEU A 186 1.45 9.41 8.56
N TRP A 187 2.15 10.46 9.02
CA TRP A 187 2.38 11.69 8.29
C TRP A 187 3.73 12.28 8.69
N LYS A 188 4.47 12.83 7.70
CA LYS A 188 5.75 13.53 7.92
C LYS A 188 5.67 14.94 7.36
N VAL A 189 6.15 15.94 8.12
CA VAL A 189 6.19 17.35 7.70
C VAL A 189 7.24 17.59 6.62
N HIS A 190 8.36 16.87 6.67
CA HIS A 190 9.48 17.02 5.74
C HIS A 190 9.50 15.88 4.73
N GLY A 191 8.57 15.86 3.79
CA GLY A 191 8.53 14.76 2.81
C GLY A 191 7.61 14.99 1.60
N ILE A 192 7.00 16.18 1.51
CA ILE A 192 6.17 16.53 0.34
C ILE A 192 6.66 17.81 -0.29
#